data_d0ca1c551675c651beddf96dd49d8c65
#
_entry.id   d0ca1c551675c651beddf96dd49d8c65
#
_cell.length_a   1.000
_cell.length_b   1.000
_cell.length_c   1.000
_cell.angle_alpha   90.00
_cell.angle_beta   90.00
_cell.angle_gamma   90.00
#
_symmetry.space_group_name_H-M   'P 1'
#
loop_
_entity.id
_entity.type
_entity.pdbx_description
1 polymer ?
#
loop_
_entity_poly.entity_id
_entity_poly.type
_entity_poly.pdbx_seq_one_letter_code
_entity_poly.pdbx_strand_id
1 'polypeptide(L)'
;IKSAYISDVINFTPKLSAMVSIRLDNFSGNPSVYSTDKLTSQTTLSPKMGLVYQPVLNKLSVFANYMNGFKNLAPAQVANIDGSNPSLKILTPEHANQWEVGTKANLYKDKISLTASYYHISVSNKTMTDPNNPNNTIQGGEVESKGYELSLVTNPIEGLSIIAGYSHNDNKVTKDATSGGYLGLRTEEAGPADLINFWANYKMPFAKLKGFSVGFGGNYAGTYNTLNRENIGQFALPSYTIFNALAAYATNTYSINLKVDNVGNTKYYTGWSTVTPQRLRTVSLGVNFKF
;
A
#
# COMPACT_ATOMS: atom_id res chain seq x y z
N ILE A 1 -4.53 2.93 -24.90
CA ILE A 1 -5.60 2.87 -23.90
C ILE A 1 -6.59 3.97 -24.25
N LYS A 2 -7.90 3.67 -24.24
CA LYS A 2 -8.99 4.65 -24.36
C LYS A 2 -9.85 4.51 -23.11
N SER A 3 -10.18 5.63 -22.45
CA SER A 3 -10.94 5.61 -21.21
C SER A 3 -12.04 6.66 -21.22
N ALA A 4 -13.19 6.32 -20.67
CA ALA A 4 -14.27 7.23 -20.39
C ALA A 4 -14.78 7.00 -18.96
N TYR A 5 -15.17 8.07 -18.27
CA TYR A 5 -15.75 7.94 -16.93
C TYR A 5 -16.80 9.02 -16.67
N ILE A 6 -17.69 8.72 -15.78
CA ILE A 6 -18.64 9.66 -15.19
C ILE A 6 -18.59 9.49 -13.67
N SER A 7 -18.65 10.59 -12.94
CA SER A 7 -18.65 10.61 -11.50
C SER A 7 -19.54 11.73 -10.99
N ASP A 8 -20.31 11.45 -9.95
CA ASP A 8 -21.17 12.44 -9.29
C ASP A 8 -21.10 12.30 -7.76
N VAL A 9 -21.29 13.43 -7.08
CA VAL A 9 -21.37 13.52 -5.61
C VAL A 9 -22.69 14.14 -5.24
N ILE A 10 -23.54 13.35 -4.61
CA ILE A 10 -24.91 13.73 -4.25
C ILE A 10 -24.93 14.03 -2.75
N ASN A 11 -25.27 15.25 -2.38
CA ASN A 11 -25.48 15.66 -1.00
C ASN A 11 -26.98 15.61 -0.69
N PHE A 12 -27.45 14.53 -0.04
CA PHE A 12 -28.85 14.36 0.34
C PHE A 12 -29.25 15.31 1.47
N THR A 13 -28.34 15.51 2.42
CA THR A 13 -28.44 16.44 3.53
C THR A 13 -27.06 16.99 3.87
N PRO A 14 -26.96 18.04 4.74
CA PRO A 14 -25.64 18.47 5.24
C PRO A 14 -24.83 17.37 5.94
N LYS A 15 -25.50 16.29 6.37
CA LYS A 15 -24.89 15.17 7.09
C LYS A 15 -24.73 13.90 6.28
N LEU A 16 -25.34 13.79 5.12
CA LEU A 16 -25.37 12.57 4.31
C LEU A 16 -25.01 12.89 2.86
N SER A 17 -23.94 12.31 2.38
CA SER A 17 -23.51 12.38 0.99
C SER A 17 -23.15 11.00 0.43
N ALA A 18 -23.37 10.83 -0.87
CA ALA A 18 -22.94 9.67 -1.60
C ALA A 18 -22.12 10.08 -2.83
N MET A 19 -21.18 9.24 -3.21
CA MET A 19 -20.45 9.32 -4.46
C MET A 19 -20.75 8.08 -5.30
N VAL A 20 -20.97 8.28 -6.59
CA VAL A 20 -21.09 7.19 -7.57
C VAL A 20 -20.19 7.51 -8.74
N SER A 21 -19.43 6.55 -9.20
CA SER A 21 -18.58 6.67 -10.36
C SER A 21 -18.55 5.38 -11.16
N ILE A 22 -18.48 5.49 -12.45
CA ILE A 22 -18.30 4.38 -13.37
C ILE A 22 -17.23 4.76 -14.40
N ARG A 23 -16.30 3.85 -14.64
CA ARG A 23 -15.23 4.02 -15.62
C ARG A 23 -15.16 2.83 -16.55
N LEU A 24 -15.06 3.12 -17.84
CA LEU A 24 -14.85 2.15 -18.91
C LEU A 24 -13.46 2.36 -19.48
N ASP A 25 -12.66 1.31 -19.52
CA ASP A 25 -11.33 1.30 -20.08
C ASP A 25 -11.23 0.25 -21.20
N ASN A 26 -10.70 0.66 -22.34
CA ASN A 26 -10.37 -0.24 -23.44
C ASN A 26 -8.86 -0.22 -23.67
N PHE A 27 -8.26 -1.39 -23.58
CA PHE A 27 -6.83 -1.63 -23.80
C PHE A 27 -6.67 -2.34 -25.12
N SER A 28 -5.93 -1.75 -26.04
CA SER A 28 -5.53 -2.39 -27.28
C SER A 28 -4.03 -2.28 -27.47
N GLY A 29 -3.40 -3.34 -27.91
CA GLY A 29 -1.96 -3.38 -28.13
C GLY A 29 -1.52 -4.62 -28.87
N ASN A 30 -0.33 -4.57 -29.44
CA ASN A 30 0.32 -5.74 -30.00
C ASN A 30 0.86 -6.61 -28.86
N PRO A 31 0.72 -7.94 -28.94
CA PRO A 31 1.24 -8.86 -27.95
C PRO A 31 2.78 -8.81 -27.83
N SER A 32 3.46 -8.44 -28.90
CA SER A 32 4.93 -8.29 -28.94
C SER A 32 5.33 -7.21 -29.91
N VAL A 33 6.43 -6.51 -29.63
CA VAL A 33 7.03 -5.50 -30.55
C VAL A 33 7.52 -6.15 -31.85
N TYR A 34 7.81 -7.45 -31.81
CA TYR A 34 8.33 -8.21 -32.93
C TYR A 34 7.28 -9.14 -33.60
N SER A 35 6.03 -9.11 -33.12
CA SER A 35 4.96 -9.96 -33.64
C SER A 35 4.12 -9.23 -34.67
N THR A 36 3.80 -9.90 -35.76
CA THR A 36 2.79 -9.52 -36.75
C THR A 36 1.38 -9.92 -36.32
N ASP A 37 1.22 -10.44 -35.10
CA ASP A 37 -0.06 -10.90 -34.57
C ASP A 37 -1.07 -9.77 -34.43
N LYS A 38 -2.33 -10.15 -34.51
CA LYS A 38 -3.46 -9.20 -34.41
C LYS A 38 -3.43 -8.43 -33.09
N LEU A 39 -3.78 -7.16 -33.18
CA LEU A 39 -4.08 -6.33 -32.01
C LEU A 39 -5.05 -7.04 -31.08
N THR A 40 -4.65 -7.17 -29.82
CA THR A 40 -5.56 -7.64 -28.77
C THR A 40 -6.28 -6.44 -28.17
N SER A 41 -7.55 -6.61 -27.89
CA SER A 41 -8.37 -5.58 -27.23
C SER A 41 -9.10 -6.19 -26.05
N GLN A 42 -9.04 -5.52 -24.90
CA GLN A 42 -9.74 -5.88 -23.68
C GLN A 42 -10.48 -4.66 -23.16
N THR A 43 -11.72 -4.86 -22.73
CA THR A 43 -12.55 -3.79 -22.15
C THR A 43 -12.91 -4.16 -20.73
N THR A 44 -12.76 -3.21 -19.80
CA THR A 44 -13.05 -3.40 -18.38
C THR A 44 -13.88 -2.25 -17.85
N LEU A 45 -14.88 -2.58 -17.04
CA LEU A 45 -15.75 -1.64 -16.35
C LEU A 45 -15.39 -1.62 -14.85
N SER A 46 -15.21 -0.41 -14.29
CA SER A 46 -14.82 -0.19 -12.90
C SER A 46 -15.84 0.73 -12.20
N PRO A 47 -16.87 0.17 -11.55
CA PRO A 47 -17.77 0.93 -10.70
C PRO A 47 -17.12 1.27 -9.37
N LYS A 48 -17.46 2.46 -8.83
CA LYS A 48 -17.10 2.90 -7.47
C LYS A 48 -18.31 3.56 -6.85
N MET A 49 -18.53 3.31 -5.57
CA MET A 49 -19.55 4.00 -4.80
C MET A 49 -19.08 4.19 -3.37
N GLY A 50 -19.50 5.30 -2.77
CA GLY A 50 -19.16 5.65 -1.40
C GLY A 50 -20.34 6.35 -0.73
N LEU A 51 -20.47 6.13 0.56
CA LEU A 51 -21.43 6.79 1.42
C LEU A 51 -20.70 7.39 2.62
N VAL A 52 -21.01 8.63 2.95
CA VAL A 52 -20.50 9.32 4.13
C VAL A 52 -21.65 9.87 4.93
N TYR A 53 -21.71 9.51 6.20
CA TYR A 53 -22.65 10.06 7.17
C TYR A 53 -21.89 10.78 8.29
N GLN A 54 -22.31 12.02 8.60
CA GLN A 54 -21.73 12.85 9.65
C GLN A 54 -22.73 13.00 10.83
N PRO A 55 -22.71 12.08 11.81
CA PRO A 55 -23.55 12.24 13.01
C PRO A 55 -23.34 13.58 13.67
N VAL A 56 -22.05 14.01 13.75
CA VAL A 56 -21.65 15.33 14.25
C VAL A 56 -20.87 16.03 13.14
N LEU A 57 -21.49 17.08 12.57
CA LEU A 57 -20.91 17.83 11.46
C LEU A 57 -19.49 18.29 11.77
N ASN A 58 -18.58 18.04 10.83
CA ASN A 58 -17.16 18.39 10.88
C ASN A 58 -16.36 17.76 12.04
N LYS A 59 -16.97 16.88 12.85
CA LYS A 59 -16.29 16.24 13.99
C LYS A 59 -16.27 14.74 13.92
N LEU A 60 -17.36 14.12 13.47
CA LEU A 60 -17.44 12.68 13.36
C LEU A 60 -18.08 12.30 12.02
N SER A 61 -17.43 11.48 11.26
CA SER A 61 -17.96 10.85 10.06
C SER A 61 -17.80 9.35 10.09
N VAL A 62 -18.78 8.64 9.59
CA VAL A 62 -18.74 7.21 9.28
C VAL A 62 -18.85 7.10 7.78
N PHE A 63 -18.08 6.22 7.18
CA PHE A 63 -18.07 6.01 5.75
C PHE A 63 -18.09 4.53 5.39
N ALA A 64 -18.64 4.25 4.21
CA ALA A 64 -18.55 2.94 3.57
C ALA A 64 -18.26 3.14 2.09
N ASN A 65 -17.31 2.36 1.55
CA ASN A 65 -16.90 2.42 0.16
C ASN A 65 -16.96 1.03 -0.47
N TYR A 66 -17.36 0.99 -1.73
CA TYR A 66 -17.14 -0.14 -2.62
C TYR A 66 -16.40 0.34 -3.87
N MET A 67 -15.39 -0.39 -4.28
CA MET A 67 -14.71 -0.14 -5.53
C MET A 67 -14.30 -1.43 -6.23
N ASN A 68 -14.44 -1.41 -7.55
CA ASN A 68 -13.82 -2.39 -8.42
C ASN A 68 -12.61 -1.75 -9.10
N GLY A 69 -11.48 -2.44 -9.03
CA GLY A 69 -10.26 -2.11 -9.75
C GLY A 69 -9.82 -3.26 -10.63
N PHE A 70 -8.94 -3.00 -11.56
CA PHE A 70 -8.37 -4.04 -12.40
C PHE A 70 -6.91 -3.73 -12.73
N LYS A 71 -6.19 -4.78 -13.07
CA LYS A 71 -4.83 -4.71 -13.62
C LYS A 71 -4.83 -5.37 -14.98
N ASN A 72 -4.57 -4.60 -16.03
CA ASN A 72 -4.36 -5.16 -17.36
C ASN A 72 -3.02 -5.90 -17.38
N LEU A 73 -3.02 -7.10 -17.96
CA LEU A 73 -1.86 -7.96 -18.04
C LEU A 73 -1.33 -7.98 -19.47
N ALA A 74 -0.01 -7.91 -19.61
CA ALA A 74 0.64 -8.21 -20.87
C ALA A 74 0.44 -9.70 -21.20
N PRO A 75 0.42 -10.08 -22.49
CA PRO A 75 0.45 -11.48 -22.87
C PRO A 75 1.64 -12.18 -22.23
N ALA A 76 1.41 -13.37 -21.67
CA ALA A 76 2.46 -14.19 -21.09
C ALA A 76 3.12 -15.06 -22.16
N GLN A 77 4.43 -15.13 -22.14
CA GLN A 77 5.14 -16.14 -22.90
C GLN A 77 4.93 -17.51 -22.26
N VAL A 78 4.56 -18.50 -23.04
CA VAL A 78 4.45 -19.90 -22.63
C VAL A 78 5.30 -20.77 -23.59
N ALA A 79 5.92 -21.80 -23.03
CA ALA A 79 6.77 -22.70 -23.80
C ALA A 79 6.77 -24.09 -23.12
N ASN A 80 7.32 -25.10 -23.78
CA ASN A 80 7.64 -26.38 -23.16
C ASN A 80 8.70 -26.19 -22.05
N ILE A 81 8.85 -27.20 -21.19
CA ILE A 81 9.81 -27.14 -20.07
C ILE A 81 11.28 -26.96 -20.56
N ASP A 82 11.59 -27.43 -21.73
CA ASP A 82 12.88 -27.27 -22.40
C ASP A 82 13.03 -25.92 -23.13
N GLY A 83 12.01 -25.05 -23.05
CA GLY A 83 11.96 -23.77 -23.75
C GLY A 83 11.54 -23.84 -25.22
N SER A 84 11.27 -25.04 -25.75
CA SER A 84 10.82 -25.22 -27.14
C SER A 84 9.35 -24.77 -27.31
N ASN A 85 8.94 -24.53 -28.58
CA ASN A 85 7.59 -24.10 -28.96
C ASN A 85 7.10 -22.84 -28.19
N PRO A 86 7.87 -21.74 -28.14
CA PRO A 86 7.42 -20.56 -27.49
C PRO A 86 6.19 -19.96 -28.19
N SER A 87 5.20 -19.59 -27.42
CA SER A 87 3.98 -18.92 -27.89
C SER A 87 3.54 -17.85 -26.90
N LEU A 88 2.59 -16.98 -27.32
CA LEU A 88 2.03 -15.94 -26.47
C LEU A 88 0.61 -16.32 -26.06
N LYS A 89 0.36 -16.36 -24.77
CA LYS A 89 -0.96 -16.54 -24.16
C LYS A 89 -1.52 -15.19 -23.78
N ILE A 90 -2.67 -14.82 -24.34
CA ILE A 90 -3.39 -13.61 -23.93
C ILE A 90 -4.04 -13.89 -22.59
N LEU A 91 -3.74 -13.02 -21.61
CA LEU A 91 -4.29 -13.07 -20.27
C LEU A 91 -5.47 -12.11 -20.16
N THR A 92 -6.47 -12.47 -19.36
CA THR A 92 -7.56 -11.56 -18.98
C THR A 92 -7.11 -10.65 -17.84
N PRO A 93 -7.72 -9.46 -17.65
CA PRO A 93 -7.37 -8.61 -16.53
C PRO A 93 -7.56 -9.29 -15.16
N GLU A 94 -6.66 -9.03 -14.23
CA GLU A 94 -6.91 -9.30 -12.81
C GLU A 94 -7.93 -8.28 -12.30
N HIS A 95 -8.90 -8.73 -11.52
CA HIS A 95 -9.91 -7.87 -10.91
C HIS A 95 -9.77 -7.84 -9.40
N ALA A 96 -9.87 -6.66 -8.82
CA ALA A 96 -9.90 -6.46 -7.39
C ALA A 96 -11.21 -5.80 -6.98
N ASN A 97 -11.99 -6.47 -6.14
CA ASN A 97 -13.18 -5.92 -5.51
C ASN A 97 -12.85 -5.58 -4.07
N GLN A 98 -13.06 -4.34 -3.69
CA GLN A 98 -12.82 -3.86 -2.34
C GLN A 98 -14.09 -3.27 -1.76
N TRP A 99 -14.37 -3.59 -0.51
CA TRP A 99 -15.24 -2.79 0.33
C TRP A 99 -14.48 -2.35 1.58
N GLU A 100 -14.82 -1.19 2.08
CA GLU A 100 -14.21 -0.57 3.24
C GLU A 100 -15.28 0.14 4.05
N VAL A 101 -15.21 0.02 5.36
CA VAL A 101 -16.00 0.79 6.30
C VAL A 101 -15.08 1.44 7.32
N GLY A 102 -15.41 2.65 7.73
CA GLY A 102 -14.54 3.33 8.68
C GLY A 102 -15.18 4.55 9.32
N THR A 103 -14.41 5.17 10.20
CA THR A 103 -14.78 6.39 10.89
C THR A 103 -13.61 7.37 10.91
N LYS A 104 -13.95 8.66 10.84
CA LYS A 104 -13.00 9.77 11.07
C LYS A 104 -13.56 10.65 12.15
N ALA A 105 -12.73 10.97 13.15
CA ALA A 105 -13.11 11.81 14.27
C ALA A 105 -12.10 12.93 14.45
N ASN A 106 -12.59 14.18 14.51
CA ASN A 106 -11.82 15.37 14.88
C ASN A 106 -12.22 15.77 16.30
N LEU A 107 -11.29 15.58 17.23
CA LEU A 107 -11.52 15.74 18.66
C LEU A 107 -10.73 16.90 19.22
N TYR A 108 -11.11 17.34 20.39
CA TYR A 108 -10.40 18.35 21.17
C TYR A 108 -10.06 19.62 20.35
N LYS A 109 -11.12 20.31 19.86
CA LYS A 109 -10.98 21.54 19.05
C LYS A 109 -10.11 21.33 17.79
N ASP A 110 -10.32 20.19 17.11
CA ASP A 110 -9.61 19.78 15.89
C ASP A 110 -8.09 19.54 16.06
N LYS A 111 -7.62 19.43 17.31
CA LYS A 111 -6.22 19.12 17.59
C LYS A 111 -5.87 17.64 17.44
N ILE A 112 -6.87 16.76 17.43
CA ILE A 112 -6.71 15.31 17.32
C ILE A 112 -7.58 14.83 16.18
N SER A 113 -6.98 14.26 15.14
CA SER A 113 -7.66 13.57 14.06
C SER A 113 -7.36 12.09 14.13
N LEU A 114 -8.42 11.28 14.27
CA LEU A 114 -8.36 9.83 14.29
C LEU A 114 -9.08 9.28 13.07
N THR A 115 -8.50 8.29 12.42
CA THR A 115 -9.17 7.49 11.40
C THR A 115 -9.01 6.03 11.76
N ALA A 116 -10.11 5.27 11.68
CA ALA A 116 -10.09 3.83 11.80
C ALA A 116 -10.91 3.24 10.66
N SER A 117 -10.37 2.26 9.96
CA SER A 117 -11.09 1.55 8.90
C SER A 117 -10.84 0.05 8.97
N TYR A 118 -11.79 -0.69 8.44
CA TYR A 118 -11.70 -2.10 8.12
C TYR A 118 -11.97 -2.26 6.64
N TYR A 119 -11.16 -3.06 5.96
CA TYR A 119 -11.29 -3.33 4.54
C TYR A 119 -11.27 -4.84 4.24
N HIS A 120 -11.86 -5.19 3.11
CA HIS A 120 -11.79 -6.51 2.53
C HIS A 120 -11.62 -6.38 1.02
N ILE A 121 -10.61 -7.05 0.49
CA ILE A 121 -10.24 -7.05 -0.93
C ILE A 121 -10.24 -8.49 -1.41
N SER A 122 -10.93 -8.77 -2.51
CA SER A 122 -10.85 -10.04 -3.23
C SER A 122 -10.23 -9.79 -4.60
N VAL A 123 -9.13 -10.46 -4.88
CA VAL A 123 -8.46 -10.42 -6.19
C VAL A 123 -8.75 -11.72 -6.91
N SER A 124 -9.28 -11.64 -8.12
CA SER A 124 -9.56 -12.77 -8.98
C SER A 124 -8.75 -12.72 -10.27
N ASN A 125 -8.66 -13.85 -10.96
CA ASN A 125 -7.83 -14.04 -12.17
C ASN A 125 -6.35 -13.73 -11.94
N LYS A 126 -5.85 -13.90 -10.70
CA LYS A 126 -4.43 -13.68 -10.40
C LYS A 126 -3.57 -14.65 -11.21
N THR A 127 -2.48 -14.13 -11.74
CA THR A 127 -1.46 -14.92 -12.42
C THR A 127 -0.51 -15.57 -11.42
N MET A 128 -0.15 -16.81 -11.69
CA MET A 128 0.76 -17.63 -10.88
C MET A 128 1.71 -18.38 -11.82
N THR A 129 2.93 -18.61 -11.39
CA THR A 129 3.89 -19.43 -12.15
C THR A 129 3.47 -20.91 -12.05
N ASP A 130 3.51 -21.63 -13.16
CA ASP A 130 3.27 -23.07 -13.16
C ASP A 130 4.43 -23.80 -12.44
N PRO A 131 4.17 -24.50 -11.33
CA PRO A 131 5.23 -25.19 -10.59
C PRO A 131 5.86 -26.37 -11.37
N ASN A 132 5.14 -26.91 -12.34
CA ASN A 132 5.62 -27.99 -13.17
C ASN A 132 6.36 -27.50 -14.42
N ASN A 133 6.15 -26.25 -14.80
CA ASN A 133 6.82 -25.63 -15.94
C ASN A 133 7.00 -24.12 -15.69
N PRO A 134 8.14 -23.68 -15.13
CA PRO A 134 8.38 -22.28 -14.79
C PRO A 134 8.35 -21.33 -15.99
N ASN A 135 8.37 -21.84 -17.23
CA ASN A 135 8.18 -21.05 -18.44
C ASN A 135 6.71 -20.66 -18.66
N ASN A 136 5.78 -21.24 -17.91
CA ASN A 136 4.36 -21.01 -18.09
C ASN A 136 3.77 -20.15 -16.96
N THR A 137 2.82 -19.30 -17.36
CA THR A 137 1.96 -18.56 -16.44
C THR A 137 0.56 -19.15 -16.49
N ILE A 138 0.05 -19.57 -15.33
CA ILE A 138 -1.32 -19.99 -15.11
C ILE A 138 -2.12 -18.83 -14.57
N GLN A 139 -3.36 -18.66 -15.03
CA GLN A 139 -4.29 -17.65 -14.56
C GLN A 139 -5.52 -18.31 -13.94
N GLY A 140 -6.14 -17.63 -12.96
CA GLY A 140 -7.35 -18.09 -12.27
C GLY A 140 -7.14 -18.34 -10.79
N GLY A 141 -6.00 -17.93 -10.24
CA GLY A 141 -5.80 -17.85 -8.80
C GLY A 141 -6.68 -16.79 -8.17
N GLU A 142 -6.98 -16.94 -6.89
CA GLU A 142 -7.72 -15.94 -6.10
C GLU A 142 -6.97 -15.66 -4.80
N VAL A 143 -7.00 -14.39 -4.39
CA VAL A 143 -6.36 -13.92 -3.15
C VAL A 143 -7.36 -13.05 -2.40
N GLU A 144 -7.51 -13.31 -1.12
CA GLU A 144 -8.25 -12.47 -0.19
C GLU A 144 -7.26 -11.66 0.66
N SER A 145 -7.57 -10.39 0.89
CA SER A 145 -6.82 -9.50 1.76
C SER A 145 -7.80 -8.68 2.60
N LYS A 146 -7.74 -8.81 3.91
CA LYS A 146 -8.59 -8.08 4.83
C LYS A 146 -7.78 -7.56 6.00
N GLY A 147 -8.24 -6.47 6.59
CA GLY A 147 -7.48 -5.88 7.67
C GLY A 147 -8.10 -4.62 8.20
N TYR A 148 -7.39 -4.04 9.13
CA TYR A 148 -7.77 -2.76 9.73
C TYR A 148 -6.58 -1.81 9.77
N GLU A 149 -6.91 -0.53 9.68
CA GLU A 149 -5.97 0.57 9.69
C GLU A 149 -6.40 1.60 10.73
N LEU A 150 -5.43 2.07 11.50
CA LEU A 150 -5.59 3.13 12.47
C LEU A 150 -4.60 4.24 12.15
N SER A 151 -5.06 5.49 12.12
CA SER A 151 -4.22 6.66 11.89
C SER A 151 -4.55 7.74 12.91
N LEU A 152 -3.51 8.30 13.51
CA LEU A 152 -3.57 9.42 14.43
C LEU A 152 -2.73 10.57 13.87
N VAL A 153 -3.31 11.74 13.77
CA VAL A 153 -2.60 13.01 13.56
C VAL A 153 -3.01 13.96 14.68
N THR A 154 -2.04 14.49 15.41
CA THR A 154 -2.36 15.36 16.54
C THR A 154 -1.33 16.48 16.77
N ASN A 155 -1.84 17.64 17.17
CA ASN A 155 -1.07 18.80 17.62
C ASN A 155 -1.54 19.19 19.04
N PRO A 156 -1.21 18.35 20.06
CA PRO A 156 -1.83 18.48 21.39
C PRO A 156 -1.48 19.78 22.11
N ILE A 157 -0.25 20.24 21.92
CA ILE A 157 0.27 21.51 22.46
C ILE A 157 0.98 22.29 21.36
N GLU A 158 1.23 23.57 21.60
CA GLU A 158 1.95 24.43 20.67
C GLU A 158 3.35 23.86 20.36
N GLY A 159 3.67 23.78 19.07
CA GLY A 159 4.94 23.28 18.57
C GLY A 159 5.06 21.77 18.46
N LEU A 160 4.19 20.97 19.10
CA LEU A 160 4.24 19.50 19.02
C LEU A 160 3.27 18.96 17.96
N SER A 161 3.82 18.21 17.02
CA SER A 161 3.06 17.46 16.03
C SER A 161 3.41 15.97 16.12
N ILE A 162 2.40 15.11 16.16
CA ILE A 162 2.56 13.65 16.22
C ILE A 162 1.71 13.03 15.12
N ILE A 163 2.32 12.10 14.39
CA ILE A 163 1.65 11.23 13.44
C ILE A 163 1.96 9.80 13.86
N ALA A 164 0.94 8.95 13.93
CA ALA A 164 1.10 7.52 14.19
C ALA A 164 0.13 6.72 13.35
N GLY A 165 0.55 5.51 12.97
CA GLY A 165 -0.25 4.58 12.21
C GLY A 165 0.02 3.15 12.64
N TYR A 166 -1.04 2.34 12.58
CA TYR A 166 -0.98 0.91 12.71
C TYR A 166 -1.83 0.28 11.62
N SER A 167 -1.32 -0.76 10.97
CA SER A 167 -2.09 -1.57 10.05
C SER A 167 -1.86 -3.06 10.33
N HIS A 168 -2.95 -3.81 10.23
CA HIS A 168 -2.93 -5.27 10.21
C HIS A 168 -3.58 -5.74 8.92
N ASN A 169 -2.92 -6.66 8.23
CA ASN A 169 -3.36 -7.23 6.96
C ASN A 169 -3.31 -8.76 7.03
N ASP A 170 -4.47 -9.41 7.02
CA ASP A 170 -4.60 -10.85 6.79
C ASP A 170 -4.78 -11.07 5.28
N ASN A 171 -3.75 -11.63 4.64
CA ASN A 171 -3.72 -11.92 3.21
C ASN A 171 -3.50 -13.41 3.00
N LYS A 172 -4.29 -14.03 2.13
CA LYS A 172 -4.16 -15.46 1.82
C LYS A 172 -4.62 -15.79 0.42
N VAL A 173 -4.02 -16.81 -0.13
CA VAL A 173 -4.47 -17.46 -1.38
C VAL A 173 -5.72 -18.29 -1.06
N THR A 174 -6.85 -17.95 -1.67
CA THR A 174 -8.14 -18.66 -1.51
C THR A 174 -8.39 -19.67 -2.62
N LYS A 175 -7.69 -19.52 -3.76
CA LYS A 175 -7.72 -20.46 -4.85
C LYS A 175 -6.33 -20.57 -5.50
N ASP A 176 -5.77 -21.75 -5.45
CA ASP A 176 -4.51 -22.08 -6.11
C ASP A 176 -4.80 -22.76 -7.46
N ALA A 177 -4.64 -22.02 -8.54
CA ALA A 177 -4.87 -22.53 -9.89
C ALA A 177 -3.73 -23.45 -10.38
N THR A 178 -2.64 -23.53 -9.63
CA THR A 178 -1.42 -24.25 -10.04
C THR A 178 -1.20 -25.55 -9.29
N SER A 179 -1.91 -25.77 -8.18
CA SER A 179 -1.59 -26.83 -7.20
C SER A 179 -0.15 -26.72 -6.67
N GLY A 180 0.40 -25.51 -6.63
CA GLY A 180 1.78 -25.19 -6.23
C GLY A 180 2.01 -25.11 -4.73
N GLY A 181 1.01 -25.45 -3.91
CA GLY A 181 1.09 -25.39 -2.46
C GLY A 181 0.96 -23.99 -1.89
N TYR A 182 0.17 -23.12 -2.53
CA TYR A 182 -0.08 -21.76 -2.08
C TYR A 182 -1.40 -21.60 -1.28
N LEU A 183 -2.30 -22.58 -1.40
CA LEU A 183 -3.65 -22.49 -0.85
C LEU A 183 -3.63 -22.26 0.67
N GLY A 184 -4.36 -21.25 1.14
CA GLY A 184 -4.43 -20.86 2.55
C GLY A 184 -3.21 -20.09 3.06
N LEU A 185 -2.11 -20.04 2.29
CA LEU A 185 -0.91 -19.32 2.68
C LEU A 185 -0.98 -17.83 2.29
N ARG A 186 -0.25 -17.02 3.05
CA ARG A 186 -0.01 -15.62 2.71
C ARG A 186 0.82 -15.52 1.45
N THR A 187 0.46 -14.60 0.53
CA THR A 187 1.26 -14.40 -0.69
C THR A 187 2.64 -13.83 -0.34
N GLU A 188 3.65 -14.25 -1.07
CA GLU A 188 5.06 -13.89 -0.82
C GLU A 188 5.29 -12.37 -0.96
N GLU A 189 4.57 -11.72 -1.88
CA GLU A 189 4.64 -10.28 -2.14
C GLU A 189 3.86 -9.40 -1.14
N ALA A 190 3.05 -9.98 -0.28
CA ALA A 190 2.19 -9.21 0.64
C ALA A 190 2.96 -8.50 1.77
N GLY A 191 4.21 -8.92 2.04
CA GLY A 191 5.01 -8.36 3.11
C GLY A 191 4.49 -8.68 4.52
N PRO A 192 4.89 -7.91 5.55
CA PRO A 192 4.47 -8.12 6.94
C PRO A 192 2.96 -7.93 7.13
N ALA A 193 2.38 -8.72 8.06
CA ALA A 193 0.98 -8.54 8.45
C ALA A 193 0.80 -7.28 9.30
N ASP A 194 1.73 -7.03 10.19
CA ASP A 194 1.65 -5.92 11.14
C ASP A 194 2.70 -4.87 10.83
N LEU A 195 2.25 -3.62 10.69
CA LEU A 195 3.09 -2.45 10.51
C LEU A 195 2.70 -1.38 11.52
N ILE A 196 3.70 -0.80 12.19
CA ILE A 196 3.52 0.37 13.05
C ILE A 196 4.48 1.45 12.58
N ASN A 197 4.02 2.68 12.55
CA ASN A 197 4.87 3.84 12.33
C ASN A 197 4.45 4.95 13.28
N PHE A 198 5.42 5.77 13.69
CA PHE A 198 5.14 7.01 14.40
C PHE A 198 6.24 8.02 14.15
N TRP A 199 5.87 9.28 14.21
CA TRP A 199 6.79 10.41 14.18
C TRP A 199 6.26 11.51 15.08
N ALA A 200 7.08 11.99 16.00
CA ALA A 200 6.82 13.16 16.82
C ALA A 200 7.84 14.26 16.48
N ASN A 201 7.38 15.45 16.22
CA ASN A 201 8.23 16.61 15.97
C ASN A 201 7.83 17.73 16.91
N TYR A 202 8.80 18.28 17.62
CA TYR A 202 8.60 19.41 18.52
C TYR A 202 9.39 20.63 18.05
N LYS A 203 8.68 21.62 17.55
CA LYS A 203 9.23 22.94 17.24
C LYS A 203 9.15 23.80 18.49
N MET A 204 10.28 24.22 19.01
CA MET A 204 10.36 24.93 20.28
C MET A 204 9.69 26.31 20.18
N PRO A 205 8.64 26.59 20.96
CA PRO A 205 7.93 27.85 20.90
C PRO A 205 8.63 28.96 21.68
N PHE A 206 9.66 28.64 22.47
CA PHE A 206 10.34 29.56 23.37
C PHE A 206 11.19 30.58 22.60
N ALA A 207 11.09 31.86 23.00
CA ALA A 207 11.80 32.95 22.31
C ALA A 207 13.31 32.73 22.17
N LYS A 208 13.97 32.19 23.21
CA LYS A 208 15.42 31.87 23.19
C LYS A 208 15.81 30.71 22.31
N LEU A 209 14.87 29.82 21.96
CA LEU A 209 15.07 28.61 21.14
C LEU A 209 14.27 28.68 19.84
N LYS A 210 13.84 29.89 19.46
CA LYS A 210 13.10 30.10 18.22
C LYS A 210 13.88 29.58 17.03
N GLY A 211 13.21 28.75 16.22
CA GLY A 211 13.84 28.11 15.06
C GLY A 211 14.36 26.69 15.31
N PHE A 212 14.55 26.29 16.57
CA PHE A 212 14.93 24.91 16.87
C PHE A 212 13.74 23.95 16.83
N SER A 213 13.98 22.76 16.30
CA SER A 213 13.05 21.65 16.37
C SER A 213 13.78 20.33 16.56
N VAL A 214 13.12 19.40 17.23
CA VAL A 214 13.61 18.03 17.39
C VAL A 214 12.51 17.08 16.94
N GLY A 215 12.91 16.00 16.28
CA GLY A 215 12.01 14.96 15.83
C GLY A 215 12.52 13.58 16.25
N PHE A 216 11.60 12.71 16.60
CA PHE A 216 11.88 11.31 16.90
C PHE A 216 10.72 10.45 16.41
N GLY A 217 11.06 9.29 15.86
CA GLY A 217 10.06 8.36 15.39
C GLY A 217 10.64 7.01 15.06
N GLY A 218 9.80 6.11 14.59
CA GLY A 218 10.22 4.78 14.26
C GLY A 218 9.19 4.00 13.48
N ASN A 219 9.64 2.84 13.01
CA ASN A 219 8.84 1.90 12.26
C ASN A 219 9.09 0.50 12.80
N TYR A 220 8.00 -0.24 12.96
CA TYR A 220 8.00 -1.68 13.22
C TYR A 220 7.42 -2.40 12.02
N ALA A 221 8.03 -3.51 11.65
CA ALA A 221 7.50 -4.45 10.67
C ALA A 221 7.54 -5.85 11.27
N GLY A 222 6.41 -6.56 11.21
CA GLY A 222 6.28 -7.93 11.68
C GLY A 222 7.09 -8.92 10.85
N THR A 223 7.23 -10.13 11.34
CA THR A 223 7.80 -11.25 10.58
C THR A 223 6.95 -11.58 9.36
N TYR A 224 7.57 -11.91 8.23
CA TYR A 224 6.88 -12.33 7.04
C TYR A 224 7.72 -13.28 6.19
N ASN A 225 7.04 -14.11 5.39
CA ASN A 225 7.69 -15.07 4.51
C ASN A 225 7.94 -14.46 3.13
N THR A 226 9.15 -14.57 2.62
CA THR A 226 9.53 -14.23 1.24
C THR A 226 9.48 -15.43 0.32
N LEU A 227 9.49 -16.65 0.87
CA LEU A 227 9.12 -17.91 0.25
C LEU A 227 8.06 -18.55 1.16
N ASN A 228 6.92 -18.94 0.57
CA ASN A 228 5.79 -19.43 1.36
C ASN A 228 4.97 -20.45 0.55
N ARG A 229 5.46 -21.69 0.47
CA ARG A 229 4.87 -22.76 -0.33
C ARG A 229 4.95 -24.08 0.43
N GLU A 230 3.86 -24.82 0.49
CA GLU A 230 3.84 -26.13 1.18
C GLU A 230 4.82 -27.13 0.56
N ASN A 231 4.90 -27.15 -0.78
CA ASN A 231 5.68 -28.15 -1.52
C ASN A 231 7.18 -27.86 -1.57
N ILE A 232 7.61 -26.62 -1.29
CA ILE A 232 9.01 -26.17 -1.42
C ILE A 232 9.59 -25.80 -0.08
N GLY A 233 8.76 -25.21 0.81
CA GLY A 233 9.15 -24.73 2.11
C GLY A 233 8.86 -23.25 2.34
N GLN A 234 9.34 -22.76 3.46
CA GLN A 234 9.11 -21.38 3.90
C GLN A 234 10.43 -20.72 4.28
N PHE A 235 10.59 -19.46 3.91
CA PHE A 235 11.72 -18.64 4.35
C PHE A 235 11.19 -17.31 4.88
N ALA A 236 11.37 -17.11 6.19
CA ALA A 236 10.87 -15.95 6.90
C ALA A 236 11.96 -14.91 7.14
N LEU A 237 11.64 -13.66 6.94
CA LEU A 237 12.41 -12.52 7.45
C LEU A 237 11.91 -12.17 8.85
N PRO A 238 12.83 -11.96 9.82
CA PRO A 238 12.45 -11.60 11.19
C PRO A 238 11.84 -10.19 11.23
N SER A 239 11.01 -9.97 12.24
CA SER A 239 10.52 -8.63 12.55
C SER A 239 11.66 -7.68 12.90
N TYR A 240 11.45 -6.40 12.68
CA TYR A 240 12.40 -5.38 13.07
C TYR A 240 11.73 -4.10 13.55
N THR A 241 12.47 -3.36 14.37
CA THR A 241 12.11 -2.00 14.79
C THR A 241 13.30 -1.10 14.53
N ILE A 242 13.07 0.02 13.86
CA ILE A 242 14.06 1.06 13.64
C ILE A 242 13.55 2.39 14.19
N PHE A 243 14.46 3.17 14.78
CA PHE A 243 14.19 4.52 15.25
C PHE A 243 15.03 5.53 14.50
N ASN A 244 14.47 6.71 14.28
CA ASN A 244 15.14 7.83 13.61
C ASN A 244 15.01 9.07 14.48
N ALA A 245 15.99 9.95 14.40
CA ALA A 245 16.01 11.21 15.13
C ALA A 245 16.41 12.37 14.20
N LEU A 246 15.89 13.54 14.50
CA LEU A 246 16.15 14.78 13.79
C LEU A 246 16.39 15.90 14.81
N ALA A 247 17.41 16.72 14.58
CA ALA A 247 17.55 18.03 15.19
C ALA A 247 17.69 19.06 14.06
N ALA A 248 16.93 20.13 14.11
CA ALA A 248 16.96 21.15 13.07
C ALA A 248 16.92 22.55 13.67
N TYR A 249 17.60 23.46 12.96
CA TYR A 249 17.53 24.88 13.22
C TYR A 249 17.18 25.62 11.93
N ALA A 250 16.16 26.44 11.95
CA ALA A 250 15.70 27.17 10.78
C ALA A 250 15.49 28.65 11.08
N THR A 251 16.01 29.49 10.19
CA THR A 251 15.80 30.94 10.14
C THR A 251 15.02 31.30 8.87
N ASN A 252 14.81 32.58 8.63
CA ASN A 252 14.20 33.05 7.38
C ASN A 252 15.10 32.83 6.16
N THR A 253 16.42 32.76 6.35
CA THR A 253 17.43 32.73 5.29
C THR A 253 18.12 31.36 5.12
N TYR A 254 18.22 30.57 6.19
CA TYR A 254 18.85 29.26 6.11
C TYR A 254 18.23 28.25 7.08
N SER A 255 18.46 26.97 6.82
CA SER A 255 18.18 25.90 7.75
C SER A 255 19.31 24.86 7.79
N ILE A 256 19.55 24.32 8.97
CA ILE A 256 20.52 23.25 9.23
C ILE A 256 19.75 22.07 9.81
N ASN A 257 19.96 20.88 9.29
CA ASN A 257 19.31 19.65 9.71
C ASN A 257 20.36 18.57 10.00
N LEU A 258 20.35 18.03 11.19
CA LEU A 258 21.11 16.84 11.57
C LEU A 258 20.13 15.68 11.72
N LYS A 259 20.24 14.68 10.86
CA LYS A 259 19.38 13.49 10.84
C LYS A 259 20.19 12.25 11.18
N VAL A 260 19.64 11.41 12.05
CA VAL A 260 20.19 10.10 12.37
C VAL A 260 19.12 9.05 12.01
N ASP A 261 19.37 8.28 10.98
CA ASP A 261 18.56 7.14 10.60
C ASP A 261 19.07 5.88 11.30
N ASN A 262 18.15 5.01 11.71
CA ASN A 262 18.44 3.76 12.41
C ASN A 262 19.32 3.99 13.66
N VAL A 263 18.85 4.82 14.59
CA VAL A 263 19.53 5.20 15.83
C VAL A 263 20.04 3.98 16.61
N GLY A 264 19.26 2.90 16.64
CA GLY A 264 19.60 1.65 17.32
C GLY A 264 20.68 0.82 16.61
N ASN A 265 21.08 1.19 15.39
CA ASN A 265 21.97 0.42 14.53
C ASN A 265 21.47 -1.03 14.31
N THR A 266 20.15 -1.19 14.20
CA THR A 266 19.49 -2.48 14.00
C THR A 266 19.90 -3.05 12.63
N LYS A 267 20.34 -4.31 12.62
CA LYS A 267 20.53 -5.06 11.37
C LYS A 267 19.20 -5.65 10.95
N TYR A 268 18.75 -5.34 9.75
CA TYR A 268 17.51 -5.86 9.23
C TYR A 268 17.57 -6.03 7.71
N TYR A 269 16.64 -6.83 7.21
CA TYR A 269 16.55 -7.21 5.82
C TYR A 269 15.14 -6.94 5.32
N THR A 270 15.04 -6.55 4.07
CA THR A 270 13.76 -6.43 3.37
C THR A 270 13.87 -7.04 2.00
N GLY A 271 12.74 -7.34 1.42
CA GLY A 271 12.66 -7.83 0.06
C GLY A 271 11.57 -8.87 -0.11
N TRP A 272 11.30 -9.15 -1.36
CA TRP A 272 10.50 -10.24 -1.87
C TRP A 272 11.28 -10.77 -3.07
N SER A 273 11.37 -12.09 -3.29
CA SER A 273 12.23 -12.69 -4.31
C SER A 273 13.74 -12.46 -4.08
N THR A 274 14.17 -11.22 -3.87
CA THR A 274 15.56 -10.89 -3.50
C THR A 274 15.57 -10.21 -2.13
N VAL A 275 16.28 -10.81 -1.18
CA VAL A 275 16.47 -10.28 0.16
C VAL A 275 17.68 -9.35 0.20
N THR A 276 17.47 -8.11 0.63
CA THR A 276 18.50 -7.09 0.65
C THR A 276 18.76 -6.61 2.07
N PRO A 277 20.03 -6.61 2.55
CA PRO A 277 20.40 -5.98 3.80
C PRO A 277 20.16 -4.47 3.71
N GLN A 278 19.60 -3.91 4.77
CA GLN A 278 19.29 -2.50 4.84
C GLN A 278 20.41 -1.71 5.52
N ARG A 279 20.42 -0.40 5.28
CA ARG A 279 21.45 0.49 5.82
C ARG A 279 21.45 0.46 7.35
N LEU A 280 22.63 0.37 7.92
CA LEU A 280 22.88 0.56 9.34
C LEU A 280 22.71 2.06 9.69
N ARG A 281 23.07 2.43 10.92
CA ARG A 281 23.01 3.83 11.35
C ARG A 281 23.69 4.75 10.35
N THR A 282 22.96 5.77 9.92
CA THR A 282 23.46 6.81 9.01
C THR A 282 23.23 8.16 9.66
N VAL A 283 24.26 9.01 9.64
CA VAL A 283 24.17 10.39 10.09
C VAL A 283 24.30 11.30 8.88
N SER A 284 23.39 12.23 8.73
CA SER A 284 23.33 13.18 7.62
C SER A 284 23.24 14.60 8.14
N LEU A 285 24.04 15.50 7.60
CA LEU A 285 23.96 16.94 7.84
C LEU A 285 23.53 17.62 6.53
N GLY A 286 22.46 18.38 6.59
CA GLY A 286 21.97 19.18 5.48
C GLY A 286 21.95 20.67 5.83
N VAL A 287 22.36 21.50 4.87
CA VAL A 287 22.25 22.96 4.97
C VAL A 287 21.51 23.47 3.73
N ASN A 288 20.48 24.26 3.94
CA ASN A 288 19.68 24.86 2.87
C ASN A 288 19.69 26.37 3.02
N PHE A 289 19.86 27.08 1.94
CA PHE A 289 19.74 28.54 1.87
C PHE A 289 18.49 28.93 1.09
N LYS A 290 17.81 29.99 1.53
CA LYS A 290 16.66 30.59 0.84
C LYS A 290 17.12 31.94 0.28
N PHE A 291 16.96 32.12 -1.00
CA PHE A 291 17.27 33.34 -1.73
C PHE A 291 16.01 34.14 -2.02
#